data_aa19348103a30a16fcac48b869b66150
#
_entry.id   aa19348103a30a16fcac48b869b66150
#
_cell.length_a   1.000
_cell.length_b   1.000
_cell.length_c   1.000
_cell.angle_alpha   90.00
_cell.angle_beta   90.00
_cell.angle_gamma   90.00
#
_symmetry.space_group_name_H-M   'P 1'
#
loop_
_entity.id
_entity.type
_entity.pdbx_description
1 polymer ?
#
loop_
_entity_poly.entity_id
_entity_poly.type
_entity_poly.pdbx_seq_one_letter_code
_entity_poly.pdbx_strand_id
1 'polypeptide(L)'
;AKRFADAPSVYFIPQIPQEGKWYRWWQRSKQWAFEKLLRQWLLSASADPNRLYVFGISEGGYGSQRLASFYADYWAAAGPMAGGEPLKNAPIENLRNTPFSLLTGALDEGFYRNKLTAYTKAALEQTKFVYRVELLPGYGHHIDYSLTTPWLAQYKRNPTPLHISWEDFEMDGRYRRGFSNLVVLERPDTQ
;
A
#
# COMPACT_ATOMS: atom_id res chain seq x y z
N ALA A 1 21.36 -3.07 -3.69
CA ALA A 1 20.83 -4.43 -3.46
C ALA A 1 19.80 -4.74 -4.54
N LYS A 2 19.94 -5.88 -5.23
CA LYS A 2 18.98 -6.33 -6.23
C LYS A 2 17.72 -6.78 -5.52
N ARG A 3 16.63 -6.03 -5.65
CA ARG A 3 15.33 -6.34 -5.01
C ARG A 3 14.36 -7.03 -5.94
N PHE A 4 14.59 -6.91 -7.25
CA PHE A 4 14.01 -7.72 -8.31
C PHE A 4 15.18 -8.30 -9.12
N ALA A 5 15.64 -9.49 -8.77
CA ALA A 5 16.84 -10.08 -9.38
C ALA A 5 16.67 -10.30 -10.88
N ASP A 6 15.45 -10.57 -11.34
CA ASP A 6 15.15 -11.09 -12.66
C ASP A 6 14.36 -10.13 -13.57
N ALA A 7 14.08 -8.90 -13.12
CA ALA A 7 13.35 -7.92 -13.93
C ALA A 7 14.08 -6.58 -13.97
N PRO A 8 14.18 -5.94 -15.14
CA PRO A 8 14.56 -4.55 -15.21
C PRO A 8 13.51 -3.72 -14.47
N SER A 9 13.91 -3.11 -13.37
CA SER A 9 13.00 -2.36 -12.50
C SER A 9 13.62 -1.03 -12.10
N VAL A 10 12.79 0.00 -12.10
CA VAL A 10 13.15 1.30 -11.53
C VAL A 10 12.64 1.35 -10.10
N TYR A 11 13.52 1.64 -9.17
CA TYR A 11 13.19 1.82 -7.76
C TYR A 11 13.21 3.30 -7.41
N PHE A 12 12.11 3.75 -6.85
CA PHE A 12 12.06 5.01 -6.16
C PHE A 12 12.04 4.75 -4.66
N ILE A 13 13.09 5.17 -3.96
CA ILE A 13 13.22 5.06 -2.52
C ILE A 13 13.26 6.48 -1.96
N PRO A 14 12.11 7.01 -1.51
CA PRO A 14 12.07 8.35 -0.97
C PRO A 14 12.85 8.41 0.34
N GLN A 15 13.57 9.51 0.54
CA GLN A 15 14.28 9.78 1.77
C GLN A 15 13.48 10.75 2.62
N ILE A 16 13.39 10.47 3.92
CA ILE A 16 12.82 11.40 4.87
C ILE A 16 13.83 12.52 5.14
N PRO A 17 13.48 13.80 4.98
CA PRO A 17 14.33 14.89 5.45
C PRO A 17 14.53 14.78 6.97
N GLN A 18 15.71 15.12 7.46
CA GLN A 18 16.03 15.04 8.89
C GLN A 18 15.26 16.07 9.76
N GLU A 19 14.53 16.95 9.15
CA GLU A 19 13.76 18.01 9.80
C GLU A 19 12.40 17.49 10.27
N GLY A 20 12.24 17.27 11.56
CA GLY A 20 10.96 16.98 12.20
C GLY A 20 10.87 15.64 12.91
N LYS A 21 10.38 15.68 14.15
CA LYS A 21 10.30 14.52 15.04
C LYS A 21 9.26 13.47 14.64
N TRP A 22 8.30 13.81 13.79
CA TRP A 22 7.13 12.96 13.47
C TRP A 22 6.84 12.97 11.98
N TYR A 23 7.66 12.30 11.22
CA TYR A 23 7.55 12.23 9.79
C TYR A 23 6.93 10.91 9.37
N ARG A 24 5.83 10.98 8.59
CA ARG A 24 5.10 9.80 8.13
C ARG A 24 4.92 9.82 6.62
N TRP A 25 4.99 8.63 6.00
CA TRP A 25 4.90 8.50 4.55
C TRP A 25 3.54 8.90 3.97
N TRP A 26 2.49 8.87 4.77
CA TRP A 26 1.12 9.26 4.37
C TRP A 26 0.79 10.73 4.60
N GLN A 27 1.70 11.54 5.07
CA GLN A 27 1.46 12.97 5.25
C GLN A 27 1.13 13.67 3.94
N ARG A 28 0.28 14.68 4.00
CA ARG A 28 -0.23 15.42 2.85
C ARG A 28 0.85 15.91 1.89
N SER A 29 1.96 16.39 2.40
CA SER A 29 3.12 16.80 1.58
C SER A 29 3.72 15.65 0.77
N LYS A 30 3.70 14.42 1.31
CA LYS A 30 4.19 13.22 0.64
C LYS A 30 3.21 12.70 -0.38
N GLN A 31 1.93 12.75 -0.07
CA GLN A 31 0.87 12.42 -1.03
C GLN A 31 1.03 13.27 -2.30
N TRP A 32 1.24 14.57 -2.13
CA TRP A 32 1.46 15.49 -3.24
C TRP A 32 2.74 15.19 -4.04
N ALA A 33 3.86 14.94 -3.37
CA ALA A 33 5.11 14.57 -4.02
C ALA A 33 4.97 13.25 -4.78
N PHE A 34 4.29 12.28 -4.19
CA PHE A 34 4.00 10.98 -4.77
C PHE A 34 3.11 11.10 -6.02
N GLU A 35 2.03 11.88 -5.97
CA GLU A 35 1.17 12.11 -7.14
C GLU A 35 1.90 12.79 -8.28
N LYS A 36 2.78 13.75 -7.97
CA LYS A 36 3.63 14.38 -8.99
C LYS A 36 4.60 13.38 -9.62
N LEU A 37 5.23 12.54 -8.82
CA LEU A 37 6.14 11.51 -9.30
C LEU A 37 5.42 10.52 -10.23
N LEU A 38 4.27 10.00 -9.79
CA LEU A 38 3.45 9.11 -10.61
C LEU A 38 3.07 9.77 -11.93
N ARG A 39 2.60 11.00 -11.87
CA ARG A 39 2.23 11.75 -13.07
C ARG A 39 3.39 11.91 -14.04
N GLN A 40 4.58 12.23 -13.55
CA GLN A 40 5.79 12.35 -14.38
C GLN A 40 6.14 11.01 -15.03
N TRP A 41 6.09 9.92 -14.31
CA TRP A 41 6.37 8.60 -14.87
C TRP A 41 5.37 8.18 -15.93
N LEU A 42 4.09 8.42 -15.69
CA LEU A 42 3.03 8.11 -16.65
C LEU A 42 3.15 8.95 -17.93
N LEU A 43 3.52 10.24 -17.81
CA LEU A 43 3.69 11.13 -18.94
C LEU A 43 4.99 10.84 -19.75
N SER A 44 6.04 10.39 -19.09
CA SER A 44 7.33 10.11 -19.75
C SER A 44 7.37 8.77 -20.47
N ALA A 45 6.32 7.93 -20.31
CA ALA A 45 6.28 6.54 -20.76
C ALA A 45 7.49 5.70 -20.29
N SER A 46 8.16 6.13 -19.21
CA SER A 46 9.35 5.46 -18.67
C SER A 46 9.03 4.22 -17.84
N ALA A 47 7.75 4.01 -17.50
CA ALA A 47 7.28 2.88 -16.73
C ALA A 47 5.96 2.35 -17.29
N ASP A 48 5.76 1.05 -17.22
CA ASP A 48 4.47 0.43 -17.52
C ASP A 48 3.45 0.84 -16.44
N PRO A 49 2.38 1.60 -16.78
CA PRO A 49 1.39 2.05 -15.81
C PRO A 49 0.64 0.90 -15.12
N ASN A 50 0.71 -0.29 -15.69
CA ASN A 50 0.07 -1.48 -15.14
C ASN A 50 1.04 -2.36 -14.33
N ARG A 51 2.26 -1.87 -14.06
CA ARG A 51 3.29 -2.55 -13.26
C ARG A 51 3.90 -1.64 -12.20
N LEU A 52 3.06 -0.85 -11.55
CA LEU A 52 3.45 -0.01 -10.42
C LEU A 52 3.19 -0.77 -9.11
N TYR A 53 4.17 -0.82 -8.25
CA TYR A 53 4.11 -1.54 -6.98
C TYR A 53 4.49 -0.63 -5.82
N VAL A 54 3.81 -0.80 -4.69
CA VAL A 54 4.16 -0.12 -3.44
C VAL A 54 4.50 -1.14 -2.37
N PHE A 55 5.62 -0.95 -1.70
CA PHE A 55 6.04 -1.83 -0.60
C PHE A 55 7.01 -1.12 0.34
N GLY A 56 7.16 -1.63 1.52
CA GLY A 56 8.08 -1.08 2.51
C GLY A 56 8.11 -1.91 3.78
N ILE A 57 9.10 -1.66 4.64
CA ILE A 57 9.29 -2.35 5.92
C ILE A 57 9.14 -1.33 7.05
N SER A 58 8.56 -1.74 8.18
CA SER A 58 8.45 -0.95 9.40
C SER A 58 7.67 0.34 9.15
N GLU A 59 8.26 1.52 9.28
CA GLU A 59 7.65 2.79 8.92
C GLU A 59 7.23 2.82 7.45
N GLY A 60 8.03 2.23 6.55
CA GLY A 60 7.66 2.00 5.16
C GLY A 60 6.52 0.99 5.00
N GLY A 61 6.39 0.04 5.92
CA GLY A 61 5.27 -0.91 5.99
C GLY A 61 3.95 -0.22 6.30
N TYR A 62 3.92 0.65 7.32
CA TYR A 62 2.76 1.48 7.64
C TYR A 62 2.39 2.39 6.45
N GLY A 63 3.38 3.09 5.91
CA GLY A 63 3.16 3.98 4.76
C GLY A 63 2.64 3.24 3.53
N SER A 64 3.25 2.12 3.18
CA SER A 64 2.81 1.34 2.01
C SER A 64 1.43 0.71 2.22
N GLN A 65 1.05 0.34 3.44
CA GLN A 65 -0.29 -0.17 3.74
C GLN A 65 -1.36 0.92 3.52
N ARG A 66 -1.14 2.13 4.04
CA ARG A 66 -2.05 3.27 3.81
C ARG A 66 -2.11 3.68 2.34
N LEU A 67 -0.95 3.81 1.70
CA LEU A 67 -0.87 4.17 0.29
C LEU A 67 -1.48 3.09 -0.62
N ALA A 68 -1.38 1.81 -0.24
CA ALA A 68 -2.02 0.72 -0.95
C ALA A 68 -3.54 0.88 -1.01
N SER A 69 -4.17 1.21 0.12
CA SER A 69 -5.61 1.44 0.19
C SER A 69 -6.03 2.77 -0.44
N PHE A 70 -5.31 3.86 -0.14
CA PHE A 70 -5.68 5.20 -0.60
C PHE A 70 -5.54 5.37 -2.12
N TYR A 71 -4.53 4.74 -2.73
CA TYR A 71 -4.25 4.79 -4.17
C TYR A 71 -4.37 3.43 -4.84
N ALA A 72 -5.28 2.57 -4.37
CA ALA A 72 -5.38 1.19 -4.84
C ALA A 72 -5.60 1.08 -6.37
N ASP A 73 -6.25 2.06 -6.96
CA ASP A 73 -6.46 2.14 -8.40
C ASP A 73 -5.21 2.44 -9.24
N TYR A 74 -4.07 2.76 -8.61
CA TYR A 74 -2.79 2.94 -9.30
C TYR A 74 -1.89 1.69 -9.25
N TRP A 75 -2.09 0.79 -8.27
CA TRP A 75 -1.15 -0.28 -8.02
C TRP A 75 -1.47 -1.58 -8.78
N ALA A 76 -0.42 -2.22 -9.27
CA ALA A 76 -0.48 -3.60 -9.74
C ALA A 76 -0.54 -4.59 -8.57
N ALA A 77 0.16 -4.27 -7.49
CA ALA A 77 0.10 -4.99 -6.21
C ALA A 77 0.76 -4.15 -5.11
N ALA A 78 0.49 -4.49 -3.86
CA ALA A 78 1.06 -3.85 -2.68
C ALA A 78 1.66 -4.88 -1.71
N GLY A 79 2.78 -4.52 -1.07
CA GLY A 79 3.55 -5.43 -0.23
C GLY A 79 4.10 -4.80 1.05
N PRO A 80 3.27 -4.27 1.96
CA PRO A 80 3.75 -3.85 3.28
C PRO A 80 4.36 -5.00 4.07
N MET A 81 5.37 -4.70 4.87
CA MET A 81 6.05 -5.66 5.73
C MET A 81 6.32 -5.02 7.09
N ALA A 82 6.17 -5.81 8.16
CA ALA A 82 6.34 -5.36 9.53
C ALA A 82 5.63 -4.01 9.81
N GLY A 83 4.48 -3.81 9.13
CA GLY A 83 3.54 -2.74 9.36
C GLY A 83 2.44 -3.20 10.33
N GLY A 84 1.33 -2.52 10.34
CA GLY A 84 0.18 -2.86 11.19
C GLY A 84 -0.73 -1.65 11.36
N GLU A 85 -1.43 -1.30 10.28
CA GLU A 85 -2.44 -0.25 10.35
C GLU A 85 -3.78 -0.82 10.78
N PRO A 86 -4.50 -0.12 11.64
CA PRO A 86 -5.92 -0.39 11.85
C PRO A 86 -6.71 -0.27 10.54
N LEU A 87 -7.74 -1.09 10.35
CA LEU A 87 -8.53 -1.11 9.12
C LEU A 87 -9.11 0.28 8.75
N LYS A 88 -9.51 1.07 9.75
CA LYS A 88 -9.98 2.45 9.53
C LYS A 88 -8.97 3.39 8.86
N ASN A 89 -7.68 3.09 9.00
CA ASN A 89 -6.59 3.88 8.40
C ASN A 89 -6.15 3.35 7.02
N ALA A 90 -6.53 2.13 6.71
CA ALA A 90 -6.24 1.44 5.46
C ALA A 90 -7.36 0.44 5.15
N PRO A 91 -8.55 0.93 4.75
CA PRO A 91 -9.70 0.08 4.44
C PRO A 91 -9.37 -0.98 3.41
N ILE A 92 -9.69 -2.24 3.72
CA ILE A 92 -9.43 -3.36 2.82
C ILE A 92 -10.37 -3.40 1.62
N GLU A 93 -11.53 -2.75 1.72
CA GLU A 93 -12.51 -2.69 0.63
C GLU A 93 -11.91 -2.12 -0.66
N ASN A 94 -10.97 -1.20 -0.52
CA ASN A 94 -10.27 -0.57 -1.64
C ASN A 94 -9.30 -1.53 -2.36
N LEU A 95 -8.94 -2.65 -1.72
CA LEU A 95 -7.98 -3.62 -2.25
C LEU A 95 -8.60 -4.68 -3.17
N ARG A 96 -9.91 -4.59 -3.49
CA ARG A 96 -10.62 -5.57 -4.34
C ARG A 96 -9.85 -5.92 -5.62
N ASN A 97 -9.27 -4.94 -6.27
CA ASN A 97 -8.56 -5.10 -7.56
C ASN A 97 -7.04 -4.95 -7.43
N THR A 98 -6.53 -4.89 -6.20
CA THR A 98 -5.10 -4.72 -5.90
C THR A 98 -4.62 -5.89 -5.05
N PRO A 99 -3.92 -6.87 -5.64
CA PRO A 99 -3.29 -7.93 -4.88
C PRO A 99 -2.46 -7.38 -3.73
N PHE A 100 -2.68 -7.94 -2.53
CA PHE A 100 -2.13 -7.37 -1.29
C PHE A 100 -1.36 -8.41 -0.49
N SER A 101 -0.10 -8.12 -0.19
CA SER A 101 0.75 -8.95 0.66
C SER A 101 1.16 -8.19 1.91
N LEU A 102 0.86 -8.73 3.09
CA LEU A 102 1.33 -8.18 4.36
C LEU A 102 2.06 -9.29 5.13
N LEU A 103 3.36 -9.13 5.33
CA LEU A 103 4.18 -10.04 6.10
C LEU A 103 4.64 -9.37 7.38
N THR A 104 4.41 -10.03 8.51
CA THR A 104 4.81 -9.54 9.84
C THR A 104 5.37 -10.69 10.65
N GLY A 105 6.41 -10.46 11.44
CA GLY A 105 6.90 -11.47 12.36
C GLY A 105 5.85 -11.82 13.41
N ALA A 106 5.68 -13.10 13.72
CA ALA A 106 4.74 -13.54 14.74
C ALA A 106 5.11 -13.01 16.15
N LEU A 107 6.40 -12.72 16.36
CA LEU A 107 6.94 -12.16 17.59
C LEU A 107 7.09 -10.62 17.54
N ASP A 108 6.61 -9.96 16.48
CA ASP A 108 6.64 -8.50 16.36
C ASP A 108 5.47 -7.86 17.10
N GLU A 109 5.58 -7.78 18.42
CA GLU A 109 4.56 -7.24 19.32
C GLU A 109 4.56 -5.71 19.39
N GLY A 110 5.65 -5.07 18.95
CA GLY A 110 5.80 -3.62 19.00
C GLY A 110 4.66 -2.93 18.22
N PHE A 111 4.01 -1.94 18.86
CA PHE A 111 2.83 -1.25 18.33
C PHE A 111 1.70 -2.21 17.89
N TYR A 112 1.62 -3.39 18.49
CA TYR A 112 0.62 -4.42 18.16
C TYR A 112 0.64 -4.92 16.72
N ARG A 113 1.79 -4.84 16.02
CA ARG A 113 1.90 -5.17 14.59
C ARG A 113 1.41 -6.57 14.25
N ASN A 114 1.79 -7.58 15.03
CA ASN A 114 1.32 -8.94 14.84
C ASN A 114 -0.21 -9.08 15.00
N LYS A 115 -0.79 -8.42 16.02
CA LYS A 115 -2.25 -8.43 16.24
C LYS A 115 -2.99 -7.71 15.12
N LEU A 116 -2.53 -6.53 14.71
CA LEU A 116 -3.14 -5.77 13.63
C LEU A 116 -3.03 -6.50 12.28
N THR A 117 -1.91 -7.20 12.03
CA THR A 117 -1.78 -8.10 10.88
C THR A 117 -2.79 -9.25 10.94
N ALA A 118 -2.99 -9.85 12.11
CA ALA A 118 -4.01 -10.89 12.29
C ALA A 118 -5.43 -10.37 12.03
N TYR A 119 -5.77 -9.18 12.48
CA TYR A 119 -7.06 -8.55 12.17
C TYR A 119 -7.24 -8.29 10.67
N THR A 120 -6.20 -7.77 10.00
CA THR A 120 -6.22 -7.57 8.54
C THR A 120 -6.43 -8.90 7.81
N LYS A 121 -5.74 -9.96 8.25
CA LYS A 121 -5.92 -11.32 7.71
C LYS A 121 -7.36 -11.79 7.86
N ALA A 122 -7.90 -11.76 9.08
CA ALA A 122 -9.26 -12.20 9.36
C ALA A 122 -10.32 -11.43 8.54
N ALA A 123 -10.11 -10.14 8.32
CA ALA A 123 -11.00 -9.34 7.49
C ALA A 123 -10.90 -9.74 6.00
N LEU A 124 -9.70 -9.96 5.48
CA LEU A 124 -9.49 -10.39 4.09
C LEU A 124 -9.99 -11.82 3.83
N GLU A 125 -9.97 -12.70 4.82
CA GLU A 125 -10.52 -14.06 4.74
C GLU A 125 -12.04 -14.06 4.46
N GLN A 126 -12.74 -12.99 4.77
CA GLN A 126 -14.16 -12.83 4.46
C GLN A 126 -14.40 -12.33 3.02
N THR A 127 -13.34 -12.09 2.27
CA THR A 127 -13.40 -11.56 0.91
C THR A 127 -12.97 -12.62 -0.12
N LYS A 128 -13.18 -12.31 -1.40
CA LYS A 128 -12.61 -13.08 -2.53
C LYS A 128 -11.43 -12.35 -3.16
N PHE A 129 -10.77 -11.46 -2.42
CA PHE A 129 -9.66 -10.67 -2.92
C PHE A 129 -8.38 -11.52 -3.03
N VAL A 130 -7.47 -11.10 -3.86
CA VAL A 130 -6.15 -11.74 -3.94
C VAL A 130 -5.27 -11.18 -2.82
N TYR A 131 -4.94 -12.00 -1.86
CA TYR A 131 -4.08 -11.57 -0.76
C TYR A 131 -3.12 -12.67 -0.28
N ARG A 132 -2.07 -12.22 0.39
CA ARG A 132 -1.14 -13.04 1.17
C ARG A 132 -0.83 -12.31 2.46
N VAL A 133 -1.47 -12.67 3.55
CA VAL A 133 -1.22 -12.09 4.88
C VAL A 133 -0.72 -13.18 5.82
N GLU A 134 0.51 -13.03 6.28
CA GLU A 134 1.18 -14.06 7.08
C GLU A 134 1.87 -13.47 8.30
N LEU A 135 1.75 -14.21 9.41
CA LEU A 135 2.58 -14.06 10.59
C LEU A 135 3.70 -15.08 10.50
N LEU A 136 4.93 -14.60 10.28
CA LEU A 136 6.10 -15.46 10.07
C LEU A 136 6.59 -16.04 11.41
N PRO A 137 6.53 -17.37 11.59
CA PRO A 137 6.93 -18.00 12.84
C PRO A 137 8.43 -17.77 13.15
N GLY A 138 8.74 -17.42 14.40
CA GLY A 138 10.11 -17.20 14.84
C GLY A 138 10.71 -15.83 14.45
N TYR A 139 10.01 -15.03 13.64
CA TYR A 139 10.47 -13.70 13.27
C TYR A 139 9.90 -12.63 14.24
N GLY A 140 10.76 -11.70 14.63
CA GLY A 140 10.38 -10.44 15.26
C GLY A 140 10.21 -9.34 14.21
N HIS A 141 10.74 -8.15 14.50
CA HIS A 141 10.60 -6.97 13.63
C HIS A 141 11.45 -7.02 12.35
N HIS A 142 12.45 -7.88 12.27
CA HIS A 142 13.36 -7.96 11.13
C HIS A 142 12.82 -8.89 10.04
N ILE A 143 12.39 -8.29 8.94
CA ILE A 143 11.93 -8.97 7.73
C ILE A 143 12.62 -8.31 6.54
N ASP A 144 13.02 -9.08 5.55
CA ASP A 144 13.57 -8.56 4.30
C ASP A 144 12.57 -8.59 3.14
N TYR A 145 13.02 -8.13 1.97
CA TYR A 145 12.17 -8.04 0.77
C TYR A 145 12.08 -9.35 -0.02
N SER A 146 12.86 -10.37 0.33
CA SER A 146 13.06 -11.57 -0.49
C SER A 146 11.76 -12.33 -0.80
N LEU A 147 10.82 -12.33 0.13
CA LEU A 147 9.53 -13.00 -0.04
C LEU A 147 8.49 -12.10 -0.75
N THR A 148 8.65 -10.79 -0.66
CA THR A 148 7.62 -9.84 -1.12
C THR A 148 7.79 -9.47 -2.58
N THR A 149 8.99 -9.09 -3.00
CA THR A 149 9.19 -8.57 -4.36
C THR A 149 8.91 -9.59 -5.47
N PRO A 150 9.28 -10.89 -5.35
CA PRO A 150 8.90 -11.89 -6.36
C PRO A 150 7.38 -12.12 -6.43
N TRP A 151 6.69 -12.01 -5.29
CA TRP A 151 5.24 -12.14 -5.26
C TRP A 151 4.56 -10.96 -5.97
N LEU A 152 5.00 -9.72 -5.71
CA LEU A 152 4.45 -8.53 -6.37
C LEU A 152 4.61 -8.59 -7.89
N ALA A 153 5.76 -9.04 -8.37
CA ALA A 153 6.09 -9.09 -9.80
C ALA A 153 5.16 -9.97 -10.64
N GLN A 154 4.39 -10.87 -10.00
CA GLN A 154 3.43 -11.76 -10.68
C GLN A 154 2.19 -11.03 -11.17
N TYR A 155 1.91 -9.82 -10.66
CA TYR A 155 0.65 -9.12 -10.90
C TYR A 155 0.81 -7.94 -11.85
N LYS A 156 -0.26 -7.70 -12.59
CA LYS A 156 -0.48 -6.48 -13.36
C LYS A 156 -1.79 -5.85 -12.93
N ARG A 157 -1.83 -4.53 -12.92
CA ARG A 157 -3.05 -3.79 -12.69
C ARG A 157 -4.05 -4.03 -13.82
N ASN A 158 -5.30 -4.25 -13.48
CA ASN A 158 -6.41 -4.14 -14.42
C ASN A 158 -6.87 -2.67 -14.47
N PRO A 159 -6.69 -1.95 -15.57
CA PRO A 159 -7.08 -0.54 -15.65
C PRO A 159 -8.60 -0.33 -15.76
N THR A 160 -9.35 -1.38 -16.11
CA THR A 160 -10.81 -1.32 -16.36
C THR A 160 -11.52 -2.47 -15.63
N PRO A 161 -11.48 -2.50 -14.28
CA PRO A 161 -12.15 -3.56 -13.54
C PRO A 161 -13.67 -3.44 -13.68
N LEU A 162 -14.34 -4.59 -13.82
CA LEU A 162 -15.81 -4.65 -13.92
C LEU A 162 -16.51 -4.40 -12.57
N HIS A 163 -15.81 -4.69 -11.47
CA HIS A 163 -16.33 -4.49 -10.12
C HIS A 163 -15.37 -3.64 -9.30
N ILE A 164 -15.88 -2.56 -8.76
CA ILE A 164 -15.16 -1.64 -7.91
C ILE A 164 -15.84 -1.62 -6.54
N SER A 165 -15.04 -1.65 -5.48
CA SER A 165 -15.44 -1.23 -4.14
C SER A 165 -14.50 -0.14 -3.68
N TRP A 166 -15.05 0.88 -3.07
CA TRP A 166 -14.27 2.01 -2.59
C TRP A 166 -14.90 2.58 -1.31
N GLU A 167 -14.12 2.56 -0.25
CA GLU A 167 -14.39 3.29 0.98
C GLU A 167 -13.60 4.59 0.91
N ASP A 168 -14.31 5.72 0.87
CA ASP A 168 -13.69 7.05 0.86
C ASP A 168 -13.29 7.42 2.28
N PHE A 169 -12.01 7.46 2.54
CA PHE A 169 -11.47 7.77 3.86
C PHE A 169 -10.46 8.90 3.82
N GLU A 170 -10.31 9.55 4.95
CA GLU A 170 -9.35 10.63 5.12
C GLU A 170 -7.94 10.09 5.37
N MET A 171 -6.97 10.66 4.66
CA MET A 171 -5.56 10.44 4.91
C MET A 171 -4.83 11.77 5.09
N ASP A 172 -4.50 12.11 6.33
CA ASP A 172 -3.84 13.36 6.72
C ASP A 172 -4.57 14.63 6.21
N GLY A 173 -5.83 14.75 6.58
CA GLY A 173 -6.68 15.92 6.24
C GLY A 173 -7.10 15.95 4.77
N ARG A 174 -7.00 14.85 4.05
CA ARG A 174 -7.33 14.80 2.64
C ARG A 174 -8.12 13.57 2.27
N TYR A 175 -9.16 13.80 1.47
CA TYR A 175 -9.90 12.78 0.74
C TYR A 175 -9.50 12.76 -0.73
N ARG A 176 -9.70 11.63 -1.40
CA ARG A 176 -9.52 11.54 -2.85
C ARG A 176 -10.73 12.12 -3.58
N ARG A 177 -10.48 12.80 -4.70
CA ARG A 177 -11.54 13.31 -5.58
C ARG A 177 -12.18 12.24 -6.45
N GLY A 178 -11.59 11.06 -6.52
CA GLY A 178 -12.09 9.95 -7.32
C GLY A 178 -11.25 8.71 -7.14
N PHE A 179 -11.77 7.59 -7.65
CA PHE A 179 -11.16 6.27 -7.59
C PHE A 179 -11.55 5.48 -8.83
N SER A 180 -10.58 4.99 -9.58
CA SER A 180 -10.82 4.37 -10.90
C SER A 180 -11.59 5.32 -11.83
N ASN A 181 -12.80 4.96 -12.24
CA ASN A 181 -13.71 5.77 -13.07
C ASN A 181 -14.78 6.52 -12.26
N LEU A 182 -14.70 6.48 -10.92
CA LEU A 182 -15.62 7.19 -10.03
C LEU A 182 -15.08 8.58 -9.71
N VAL A 183 -15.95 9.57 -9.68
CA VAL A 183 -15.65 10.94 -9.25
C VAL A 183 -16.62 11.34 -8.15
N VAL A 184 -16.10 11.89 -7.06
CA VAL A 184 -16.90 12.45 -5.97
C VAL A 184 -17.35 13.84 -6.38
N LEU A 185 -18.64 14.01 -6.58
CA LEU A 185 -19.24 15.32 -6.90
C LEU A 185 -19.48 16.13 -5.63
N GLU A 186 -19.97 15.46 -4.58
CA GLU A 186 -20.31 16.09 -3.32
C GLU A 186 -20.04 15.12 -2.16
N ARG A 187 -19.64 15.64 -1.02
CA ARG A 187 -19.56 14.89 0.23
C ARG A 187 -20.56 15.49 1.22
N PRO A 188 -21.21 14.66 2.05
CA PRO A 188 -21.99 15.19 3.14
C PRO A 188 -21.09 16.02 4.05
N ASP A 189 -21.60 17.16 4.50
CA ASP A 189 -20.90 17.96 5.50
C ASP A 189 -20.70 17.10 6.76
N THR A 190 -19.47 16.79 7.06
CA THR A 190 -19.13 16.17 8.34
C THR A 190 -19.25 17.25 9.40
N GLN A 191 -20.36 17.22 10.14
CA GLN A 191 -20.51 17.97 11.39
C GLN A 191 -19.67 17.33 12.50
#